data_a82e99af4e5b370892a281c8d7b9bc9e
#
_entry.id   a82e99af4e5b370892a281c8d7b9bc9e
#
_cell.length_a   1.000
_cell.length_b   1.000
_cell.length_c   1.000
_cell.angle_alpha   90.00
_cell.angle_beta   90.00
_cell.angle_gamma   90.00
#
_symmetry.space_group_name_H-M   'P 1'
#
loop_
_entity.id
_entity.type
_entity.pdbx_description
1 polymer ?
#
loop_
_entity_poly.entity_id
_entity_poly.type
_entity_poly.pdbx_seq_one_letter_code
_entity_poly.pdbx_strand_id
1 'polypeptide(L)'
;MRERRARNGTYHVTDDHRNFLVSLLGGLPSPISEFEIPSRHTLTRYITAFFGGFHSHFPFIHAPTYKPSCSPLELTLAMCAAGAQYCFERRSSERLFRVAKAIIFERLSQESSLFGSQTLAYITSTHVSAEAVTNSRRSGPWSPLDLAKTVLILTGFATWERKYLLQEAFVLRGLLVHVLRDIGLEESEPTTNGSTSRSAVWDQWVQRESSRRTKLVAFCYINVHTIAYHTNPLLWSNELHLRLPCCTSEWEAPSATQWTALQRESTSNQMLFQQALSILLQGPSGTESVHPIPSPIGNYILLHALLQRIHIVRELSFPASSPATLPASELELISRALRSWTSLWQQTPESMLDPNNESGPIPFTSSALLVVAYVRLSLNIGPHRHLEARDPVATATGLSRLPDIERNENLLSALLYSTHALSIPVRLGIDRVARSQAFFWSVQHAISSFECAVFLGKWLCGIPREAALSRSEHRILHWVRCIIKEAYSVTDFEEEGETPYEPEALGRAVLGIWCRFFRGNTQWEFVVGLGKGLEGYVEGLK
;
A
#
# COMPACT_ATOMS: atom_id res chain seq x y z
N MET A 1 21.88 10.16 -1.91
CA MET A 1 22.30 9.98 -0.50
C MET A 1 22.73 11.28 0.21
N ARG A 2 23.32 12.27 -0.47
CA ARG A 2 23.73 13.54 0.15
C ARG A 2 22.55 14.44 0.54
N GLU A 3 21.50 14.54 -0.25
CA GLU A 3 20.31 15.37 0.07
C GLU A 3 19.40 14.77 1.15
N ARG A 4 19.33 13.43 1.27
CA ARG A 4 18.67 12.78 2.44
C ARG A 4 19.34 13.11 3.77
N ARG A 5 20.64 13.43 3.79
CA ARG A 5 21.36 13.88 5.01
C ARG A 5 20.96 15.29 5.46
N ALA A 6 20.58 16.18 4.55
CA ALA A 6 20.11 17.53 4.92
C ALA A 6 18.73 17.53 5.62
N ARG A 7 17.89 16.52 5.37
CA ARG A 7 16.57 16.36 6.02
C ARG A 7 16.65 15.84 7.47
N ASN A 8 17.78 15.31 7.92
CA ASN A 8 17.94 14.76 9.28
C ASN A 8 17.79 15.78 10.42
N GLY A 9 17.87 17.10 10.14
CA GLY A 9 17.64 18.15 11.14
C GLY A 9 16.17 18.50 11.38
N THR A 10 15.27 18.13 10.46
CA THR A 10 13.88 18.61 10.43
C THR A 10 12.98 17.92 11.46
N TYR A 11 13.29 16.69 11.88
CA TYR A 11 12.45 15.87 12.78
C TYR A 11 13.00 15.75 14.20
N HIS A 12 13.87 16.66 14.59
CA HIS A 12 14.52 16.62 15.90
C HIS A 12 13.52 16.87 17.03
N VAL A 13 13.46 15.96 17.99
CA VAL A 13 12.67 16.09 19.21
C VAL A 13 13.57 16.66 20.30
N THR A 14 13.17 17.79 20.90
CA THR A 14 13.87 18.43 22.03
C THR A 14 13.45 17.79 23.37
N ASP A 15 14.23 18.03 24.43
CA ASP A 15 13.86 17.58 25.78
C ASP A 15 12.56 18.24 26.25
N ASP A 16 12.37 19.53 25.96
CA ASP A 16 11.14 20.26 26.30
C ASP A 16 9.91 19.63 25.64
N HIS A 17 10.04 19.27 24.34
CA HIS A 17 8.93 18.60 23.66
C HIS A 17 8.68 17.20 24.23
N ARG A 18 9.71 16.42 24.53
CA ARG A 18 9.54 15.13 25.20
C ARG A 18 8.84 15.27 26.55
N ASN A 19 9.26 16.25 27.37
CA ASN A 19 8.64 16.52 28.66
C ASN A 19 7.17 16.95 28.50
N PHE A 20 6.85 17.73 27.48
CA PHE A 20 5.47 18.06 27.11
C PHE A 20 4.64 16.82 26.77
N LEU A 21 5.15 15.89 25.97
CA LEU A 21 4.48 14.62 25.68
C LEU A 21 4.26 13.78 26.94
N VAL A 22 5.24 13.75 27.88
CA VAL A 22 5.11 13.07 29.17
C VAL A 22 3.99 13.72 30.00
N SER A 23 3.90 15.05 30.02
CA SER A 23 2.85 15.75 30.76
C SER A 23 1.45 15.47 30.19
N LEU A 24 1.30 15.40 28.85
CA LEU A 24 0.05 15.03 28.20
C LEU A 24 -0.36 13.61 28.52
N LEU A 25 0.60 12.68 28.51
CA LEU A 25 0.35 11.27 28.84
C LEU A 25 -0.09 11.10 30.31
N GLY A 26 0.57 11.80 31.24
CA GLY A 26 0.25 11.79 32.67
C GLY A 26 -1.16 12.30 33.00
N GLY A 27 -1.82 13.01 32.08
CA GLY A 27 -3.21 13.46 32.21
C GLY A 27 -4.26 12.41 31.78
N LEU A 28 -3.82 11.23 31.30
CA LEU A 28 -4.70 10.16 30.82
C LEU A 28 -4.93 9.10 31.92
N PRO A 29 -6.00 8.29 31.83
CA PRO A 29 -6.26 7.23 32.80
C PRO A 29 -5.16 6.15 32.82
N SER A 30 -4.99 5.47 34.00
CA SER A 30 -4.24 4.23 34.07
C SER A 30 -4.96 3.13 33.24
N PRO A 31 -4.24 2.24 32.53
CA PRO A 31 -2.77 2.09 32.51
C PRO A 31 -2.04 2.94 31.43
N ILE A 32 -2.72 3.83 30.73
CA ILE A 32 -2.11 4.63 29.63
C ILE A 32 -1.03 5.57 30.20
N SER A 33 -1.34 6.23 31.32
CA SER A 33 -0.43 7.19 31.99
C SER A 33 0.88 6.56 32.51
N GLU A 34 0.88 5.23 32.70
CA GLU A 34 2.07 4.50 33.21
C GLU A 34 3.09 4.17 32.10
N PHE A 35 2.78 4.50 30.85
CA PHE A 35 3.70 4.24 29.74
C PHE A 35 4.90 5.18 29.78
N GLU A 36 6.08 4.62 29.74
CA GLU A 36 7.32 5.40 29.67
C GLU A 36 7.61 5.82 28.22
N ILE A 37 7.54 7.15 27.97
CA ILE A 37 7.86 7.72 26.65
C ILE A 37 9.37 7.57 26.39
N PRO A 38 9.77 7.04 25.21
CA PRO A 38 11.17 6.87 24.84
C PRO A 38 11.99 8.18 24.92
N SER A 39 13.32 8.07 24.95
CA SER A 39 14.20 9.21 24.94
C SER A 39 14.02 10.07 23.67
N ARG A 40 14.40 11.36 23.74
CA ARG A 40 14.34 12.28 22.59
C ARG A 40 15.08 11.74 21.36
N HIS A 41 16.21 11.08 21.57
CA HIS A 41 17.00 10.49 20.49
C HIS A 41 16.27 9.32 19.83
N THR A 42 15.62 8.49 20.62
CA THR A 42 14.80 7.38 20.13
C THR A 42 13.58 7.89 19.37
N LEU A 43 12.86 8.89 19.91
CA LEU A 43 11.72 9.52 19.21
C LEU A 43 12.15 10.13 17.87
N THR A 44 13.27 10.88 17.85
CA THR A 44 13.83 11.46 16.61
C THR A 44 14.14 10.36 15.58
N ARG A 45 14.79 9.27 16.02
CA ARG A 45 15.12 8.13 15.15
C ARG A 45 13.87 7.48 14.57
N TYR A 46 12.84 7.24 15.39
CA TYR A 46 11.60 6.62 14.94
C TYR A 46 10.83 7.52 13.97
N ILE A 47 10.69 8.81 14.26
CA ILE A 47 10.02 9.75 13.34
C ILE A 47 10.78 9.82 12.00
N THR A 48 12.11 9.87 12.04
CA THR A 48 12.94 9.84 10.82
C THR A 48 12.74 8.54 10.02
N ALA A 49 12.69 7.39 10.71
CA ALA A 49 12.45 6.10 10.09
C ALA A 49 11.02 5.97 9.52
N PHE A 50 10.02 6.58 10.16
CA PHE A 50 8.66 6.68 9.63
C PHE A 50 8.64 7.41 8.27
N PHE A 51 9.27 8.59 8.18
CA PHE A 51 9.32 9.34 6.92
C PHE A 51 10.13 8.64 5.84
N GLY A 52 11.22 7.95 6.19
CA GLY A 52 12.03 7.20 5.24
C GLY A 52 11.45 5.85 4.81
N GLY A 53 10.59 5.27 5.64
CA GLY A 53 9.94 3.98 5.42
C GLY A 53 8.48 4.12 5.00
N PHE A 54 7.56 4.04 5.96
CA PHE A 54 6.12 4.03 5.70
C PHE A 54 5.63 5.20 4.84
N HIS A 55 6.02 6.43 5.22
CA HIS A 55 5.54 7.64 4.57
C HIS A 55 6.06 7.80 3.13
N SER A 56 7.22 7.25 2.80
CA SER A 56 7.73 7.29 1.42
C SER A 56 6.82 6.54 0.43
N HIS A 57 6.10 5.52 0.90
CA HIS A 57 5.11 4.77 0.12
C HIS A 57 3.71 5.41 0.18
N PHE A 58 3.42 6.18 1.23
CA PHE A 58 2.12 6.81 1.50
C PHE A 58 2.31 8.26 1.95
N PRO A 59 2.60 9.23 1.05
CA PRO A 59 2.95 10.60 1.38
C PRO A 59 1.72 11.48 1.62
N PHE A 60 1.12 11.41 2.81
CA PHE A 60 -0.06 12.19 3.22
C PHE A 60 0.22 13.27 4.27
N ILE A 61 1.40 13.26 4.90
CA ILE A 61 1.86 14.31 5.80
C ILE A 61 2.85 15.19 5.02
N HIS A 62 2.68 16.50 5.06
CA HIS A 62 3.61 17.42 4.41
C HIS A 62 4.93 17.48 5.16
N ALA A 63 5.92 16.71 4.71
CA ALA A 63 7.20 16.54 5.38
C ALA A 63 7.99 17.86 5.56
N PRO A 64 7.99 18.82 4.60
CA PRO A 64 8.71 20.07 4.77
C PRO A 64 8.21 20.97 5.90
N THR A 65 6.89 20.94 6.19
CA THR A 65 6.30 21.77 7.28
C THR A 65 6.08 21.00 8.58
N TYR A 66 6.35 19.69 8.58
CA TYR A 66 6.14 18.88 9.77
C TYR A 66 7.07 19.31 10.92
N LYS A 67 6.48 19.58 12.07
CA LYS A 67 7.19 19.91 13.31
C LYS A 67 6.71 18.96 14.42
N PRO A 68 7.60 18.18 15.05
CA PRO A 68 7.20 17.29 16.14
C PRO A 68 6.41 17.98 17.24
N SER A 69 6.80 19.23 17.59
CA SER A 69 6.17 20.03 18.64
C SER A 69 4.72 20.46 18.36
N CYS A 70 4.28 20.39 17.11
CA CYS A 70 2.91 20.73 16.70
C CYS A 70 2.04 19.49 16.43
N SER A 71 2.60 18.29 16.60
CA SER A 71 1.90 17.02 16.33
C SER A 71 1.17 16.53 17.58
N PRO A 72 -0.07 16.05 17.49
CA PRO A 72 -0.78 15.43 18.59
C PRO A 72 -0.04 14.22 19.17
N LEU A 73 -0.24 13.93 20.46
CA LEU A 73 0.43 12.83 21.16
C LEU A 73 0.20 11.48 20.46
N GLU A 74 -1.06 11.15 20.16
CA GLU A 74 -1.45 9.90 19.51
C GLU A 74 -0.85 9.75 18.11
N LEU A 75 -0.81 10.83 17.31
CA LEU A 75 -0.18 10.83 15.99
C LEU A 75 1.33 10.63 16.11
N THR A 76 1.96 11.33 17.04
CA THR A 76 3.41 11.17 17.31
C THR A 76 3.75 9.73 17.71
N LEU A 77 2.97 9.13 18.61
CA LEU A 77 3.21 7.75 19.05
C LEU A 77 2.92 6.73 17.93
N ALA A 78 1.90 6.95 17.11
CA ALA A 78 1.62 6.10 15.94
C ALA A 78 2.75 6.17 14.90
N MET A 79 3.26 7.37 14.62
CA MET A 79 4.43 7.55 13.74
C MET A 79 5.66 6.85 14.33
N CYS A 80 5.88 6.96 15.64
CA CYS A 80 6.97 6.26 16.33
C CYS A 80 6.79 4.74 16.30
N ALA A 81 5.56 4.23 16.42
CA ALA A 81 5.28 2.79 16.32
C ALA A 81 5.68 2.25 14.93
N ALA A 82 5.21 2.90 13.87
CA ALA A 82 5.57 2.53 12.50
C ALA A 82 7.09 2.72 12.25
N GLY A 83 7.70 3.81 12.72
CA GLY A 83 9.12 4.04 12.57
C GLY A 83 10.00 3.03 13.31
N ALA A 84 9.61 2.63 14.52
CA ALA A 84 10.30 1.60 15.29
C ALA A 84 10.28 0.24 14.58
N GLN A 85 9.22 -0.06 13.82
CA GLN A 85 9.11 -1.24 12.96
C GLN A 85 10.19 -1.22 11.87
N TYR A 86 10.42 -0.07 11.22
CA TYR A 86 11.52 0.11 10.25
C TYR A 86 12.91 0.14 10.89
N CYS A 87 13.00 0.35 12.22
CA CYS A 87 14.23 0.20 12.99
C CYS A 87 14.43 -1.24 13.52
N PHE A 88 13.58 -2.20 13.18
CA PHE A 88 13.59 -3.60 13.66
C PHE A 88 13.39 -3.73 15.19
N GLU A 89 12.82 -2.71 15.83
CA GLU A 89 12.59 -2.67 17.28
C GLU A 89 11.15 -3.11 17.61
N ARG A 90 10.80 -4.37 17.31
CA ARG A 90 9.44 -4.92 17.38
C ARG A 90 8.73 -4.71 18.72
N ARG A 91 9.43 -4.93 19.86
CA ARG A 91 8.82 -4.77 21.19
C ARG A 91 8.42 -3.32 21.46
N SER A 92 9.29 -2.39 21.12
CA SER A 92 9.01 -0.96 21.25
C SER A 92 7.88 -0.52 20.31
N SER A 93 7.90 -0.98 19.07
CA SER A 93 6.87 -0.65 18.08
C SER A 93 5.47 -1.12 18.52
N GLU A 94 5.37 -2.34 19.06
CA GLU A 94 4.10 -2.90 19.54
C GLU A 94 3.58 -2.20 20.80
N ARG A 95 4.48 -1.83 21.74
CA ARG A 95 4.10 -1.04 22.91
C ARG A 95 3.58 0.34 22.53
N LEU A 96 4.27 1.04 21.62
CA LEU A 96 3.86 2.33 21.08
C LEU A 96 2.52 2.25 20.35
N PHE A 97 2.31 1.21 19.54
CA PHE A 97 1.03 0.94 18.87
C PHE A 97 -0.11 0.81 19.87
N ARG A 98 0.06 -0.01 20.91
CA ARG A 98 -0.99 -0.25 21.93
C ARG A 98 -1.35 1.03 22.65
N VAL A 99 -0.36 1.85 23.02
CA VAL A 99 -0.60 3.11 23.72
C VAL A 99 -1.27 4.13 22.80
N ALA A 100 -0.78 4.31 21.57
CA ALA A 100 -1.42 5.23 20.62
C ALA A 100 -2.88 4.83 20.34
N LYS A 101 -3.15 3.53 20.17
CA LYS A 101 -4.50 3.00 20.03
C LYS A 101 -5.35 3.30 21.25
N ALA A 102 -4.86 3.04 22.47
CA ALA A 102 -5.58 3.27 23.69
C ALA A 102 -5.95 4.76 23.87
N ILE A 103 -5.05 5.68 23.54
CA ILE A 103 -5.31 7.13 23.57
C ILE A 103 -6.46 7.50 22.62
N ILE A 104 -6.47 6.94 21.41
CA ILE A 104 -7.56 7.21 20.45
C ILE A 104 -8.90 6.75 21.04
N PHE A 105 -8.98 5.52 21.53
CA PHE A 105 -10.23 4.99 22.07
C PHE A 105 -10.69 5.74 23.33
N GLU A 106 -9.77 6.16 24.18
CA GLU A 106 -10.09 7.01 25.34
C GLU A 106 -10.70 8.35 24.89
N ARG A 107 -10.08 9.02 23.92
CA ARG A 107 -10.63 10.29 23.38
C ARG A 107 -11.98 10.11 22.69
N LEU A 108 -12.14 9.05 21.90
CA LEU A 108 -13.42 8.73 21.27
C LEU A 108 -14.52 8.45 22.29
N SER A 109 -14.19 7.83 23.43
CA SER A 109 -15.16 7.58 24.51
C SER A 109 -15.60 8.86 25.20
N GLN A 110 -14.73 9.87 25.27
CA GLN A 110 -15.03 11.18 25.85
C GLN A 110 -15.84 12.07 24.91
N GLU A 111 -15.65 11.93 23.58
CA GLU A 111 -16.39 12.69 22.57
C GLU A 111 -17.60 11.91 22.03
N SER A 112 -18.49 11.50 22.92
CA SER A 112 -19.70 10.73 22.58
C SER A 112 -20.66 11.42 21.58
N SER A 113 -20.41 12.65 21.20
CA SER A 113 -21.18 13.40 20.18
C SER A 113 -20.79 13.06 18.73
N LEU A 114 -19.57 12.56 18.49
CA LEU A 114 -19.09 12.20 17.15
C LEU A 114 -19.51 10.79 16.71
N PHE A 115 -19.69 9.90 17.65
CA PHE A 115 -20.10 8.53 17.37
C PHE A 115 -21.32 8.21 18.22
N GLY A 116 -22.44 7.83 17.62
CA GLY A 116 -23.60 7.38 18.36
C GLY A 116 -23.16 6.34 19.42
N SER A 117 -23.60 6.51 20.67
CA SER A 117 -23.16 5.73 21.85
C SER A 117 -23.20 4.21 21.67
N GLN A 118 -24.01 3.68 20.77
CA GLN A 118 -24.08 2.25 20.44
C GLN A 118 -22.89 1.77 19.57
N THR A 119 -22.36 2.61 18.69
CA THR A 119 -21.22 2.26 17.82
C THR A 119 -19.93 2.17 18.62
N LEU A 120 -19.75 3.05 19.60
CA LEU A 120 -18.62 3.03 20.52
C LEU A 120 -18.62 1.79 21.45
N ALA A 121 -19.77 1.41 21.99
CA ALA A 121 -19.89 0.20 22.84
C ALA A 121 -19.51 -1.07 22.07
N TYR A 122 -19.79 -1.13 20.76
CA TYR A 122 -19.44 -2.28 19.91
C TYR A 122 -17.92 -2.35 19.62
N ILE A 123 -17.26 -1.20 19.48
CA ILE A 123 -15.83 -1.10 19.17
C ILE A 123 -14.98 -1.25 20.44
N THR A 124 -15.45 -0.78 21.57
CA THR A 124 -14.65 -0.70 22.80
C THR A 124 -14.79 -1.88 23.74
N SER A 125 -15.60 -2.90 23.52
CA SER A 125 -15.81 -4.16 24.31
C SER A 125 -15.19 -4.25 25.73
N THR A 126 -14.76 -3.16 26.28
CA THR A 126 -14.20 -3.04 27.63
C THR A 126 -15.18 -2.26 28.49
N HIS A 127 -15.65 -2.90 29.56
CA HIS A 127 -16.46 -2.29 30.60
C HIS A 127 -15.78 -1.03 31.16
N VAL A 128 -16.21 0.14 30.72
CA VAL A 128 -15.86 1.41 31.36
C VAL A 128 -17.04 1.85 32.21
N SER A 129 -16.81 1.90 33.52
CA SER A 129 -17.78 2.38 34.52
C SER A 129 -18.13 3.85 34.24
N ALA A 130 -19.42 4.17 34.37
CA ALA A 130 -20.02 5.46 34.01
C ALA A 130 -19.69 6.65 34.96
N GLU A 131 -18.64 6.60 35.78
CA GLU A 131 -18.40 7.60 36.83
C GLU A 131 -17.33 8.68 36.56
N ALA A 132 -16.73 8.74 35.34
CA ALA A 132 -15.59 9.65 35.07
C ALA A 132 -15.90 10.90 34.21
N VAL A 133 -17.13 11.46 34.26
CA VAL A 133 -17.57 12.49 33.27
C VAL A 133 -17.19 13.95 33.65
N THR A 134 -16.42 14.25 34.68
CA THR A 134 -16.32 15.66 35.15
C THR A 134 -14.99 16.40 35.00
N ASN A 135 -13.93 15.87 34.37
CA ASN A 135 -12.65 16.60 34.34
C ASN A 135 -11.88 16.63 33.00
N SER A 136 -12.56 16.75 31.86
CA SER A 136 -11.88 16.73 30.56
C SER A 136 -11.82 18.10 29.84
N ARG A 137 -10.98 19.01 30.29
CA ARG A 137 -10.66 20.28 29.58
C ARG A 137 -9.16 20.52 29.33
N ARG A 138 -8.31 19.47 29.23
CA ARG A 138 -6.84 19.63 29.06
C ARG A 138 -6.24 19.01 27.79
N SER A 139 -7.00 18.45 26.89
CA SER A 139 -6.51 18.04 25.58
C SER A 139 -6.68 19.19 24.60
N GLY A 140 -5.64 19.52 23.81
CA GLY A 140 -5.77 20.51 22.72
C GLY A 140 -6.88 20.15 21.73
N PRO A 141 -7.29 21.06 20.84
CA PRO A 141 -8.42 20.86 19.94
C PRO A 141 -8.20 19.59 19.12
N TRP A 142 -9.17 18.68 19.20
CA TRP A 142 -9.20 17.44 18.43
C TRP A 142 -9.40 17.76 16.95
N SER A 143 -8.47 17.31 16.09
CA SER A 143 -8.59 17.41 14.65
C SER A 143 -9.06 16.07 14.06
N PRO A 144 -10.24 15.98 13.45
CA PRO A 144 -10.70 14.75 12.79
C PRO A 144 -9.73 14.26 11.72
N LEU A 145 -9.01 15.16 11.05
CA LEU A 145 -8.00 14.81 10.07
C LEU A 145 -6.76 14.14 10.72
N ASP A 146 -6.33 14.61 11.89
CA ASP A 146 -5.21 13.99 12.62
C ASP A 146 -5.61 12.64 13.22
N LEU A 147 -6.87 12.48 13.61
CA LEU A 147 -7.44 11.18 13.95
C LEU A 147 -7.36 10.22 12.75
N ALA A 148 -7.83 10.66 11.56
CA ALA A 148 -7.75 9.84 10.35
C ALA A 148 -6.31 9.44 10.01
N LYS A 149 -5.34 10.37 10.10
CA LYS A 149 -3.90 10.09 9.90
C LYS A 149 -3.40 9.06 10.91
N THR A 150 -3.75 9.21 12.17
CA THR A 150 -3.33 8.32 13.25
C THR A 150 -3.88 6.91 13.04
N VAL A 151 -5.18 6.78 12.77
CA VAL A 151 -5.84 5.49 12.52
C VAL A 151 -5.28 4.84 11.26
N LEU A 152 -4.99 5.61 10.20
CA LEU A 152 -4.34 5.11 8.98
C LEU A 152 -2.97 4.49 9.27
N ILE A 153 -2.13 5.17 10.07
CA ILE A 153 -0.80 4.67 10.45
C ILE A 153 -0.93 3.39 11.30
N LEU A 154 -1.83 3.40 12.29
CA LEU A 154 -2.05 2.22 13.15
C LEU A 154 -2.61 1.04 12.36
N THR A 155 -3.52 1.27 11.42
CA THR A 155 -4.01 0.24 10.49
C THR A 155 -2.84 -0.30 9.67
N GLY A 156 -1.99 0.62 9.16
CA GLY A 156 -0.79 0.27 8.41
C GLY A 156 0.17 -0.62 9.19
N PHE A 157 0.42 -0.28 10.43
CA PHE A 157 1.24 -1.05 11.34
C PHE A 157 0.69 -2.48 11.55
N ALA A 158 -0.59 -2.58 11.93
CA ALA A 158 -1.20 -3.82 12.35
C ALA A 158 -1.42 -4.83 11.21
N THR A 159 -1.54 -4.35 9.97
CA THR A 159 -1.90 -5.18 8.80
C THR A 159 -0.89 -6.28 8.50
N TRP A 160 0.42 -6.02 8.68
CA TRP A 160 1.48 -6.92 8.22
C TRP A 160 2.16 -7.71 9.33
N GLU A 161 1.80 -7.42 10.56
CA GLU A 161 2.30 -8.09 11.76
C GLU A 161 1.58 -9.42 12.04
N ARG A 162 1.60 -9.86 13.29
CA ARG A 162 1.05 -11.13 13.75
C ARG A 162 -0.46 -11.24 13.54
N LYS A 163 -0.95 -12.48 13.52
CA LYS A 163 -2.37 -12.81 13.29
C LYS A 163 -3.33 -12.01 14.19
N TYR A 164 -3.03 -11.87 15.48
CA TYR A 164 -3.90 -11.12 16.40
C TYR A 164 -3.94 -9.61 16.08
N LEU A 165 -2.85 -9.04 15.58
CA LEU A 165 -2.83 -7.63 15.13
C LEU A 165 -3.59 -7.43 13.81
N LEU A 166 -3.71 -8.45 12.98
CA LEU A 166 -4.53 -8.37 11.77
C LEU A 166 -6.02 -8.16 12.12
N GLN A 167 -6.54 -8.78 13.19
CA GLN A 167 -7.91 -8.52 13.65
C GLN A 167 -8.08 -7.06 14.11
N GLU A 168 -7.07 -6.51 14.78
CA GLU A 168 -7.04 -5.09 15.14
C GLU A 168 -7.04 -4.19 13.88
N ALA A 169 -6.28 -4.57 12.83
CA ALA A 169 -6.26 -3.83 11.57
C ALA A 169 -7.64 -3.80 10.90
N PHE A 170 -8.41 -4.89 10.97
CA PHE A 170 -9.77 -4.93 10.43
C PHE A 170 -10.74 -4.02 11.20
N VAL A 171 -10.61 -3.94 12.51
CA VAL A 171 -11.39 -3.00 13.34
C VAL A 171 -11.01 -1.56 13.04
N LEU A 172 -9.71 -1.25 13.05
CA LEU A 172 -9.20 0.09 12.77
C LEU A 172 -9.54 0.56 11.35
N ARG A 173 -9.56 -0.34 10.37
CA ARG A 173 -10.00 -0.05 8.99
C ARG A 173 -11.46 0.43 8.97
N GLY A 174 -12.34 -0.23 9.73
CA GLY A 174 -13.75 0.20 9.85
C GLY A 174 -13.87 1.59 10.48
N LEU A 175 -13.13 1.85 11.55
CA LEU A 175 -13.06 3.17 12.19
C LEU A 175 -12.53 4.24 11.22
N LEU A 176 -11.46 3.92 10.46
CA LEU A 176 -10.91 4.84 9.47
C LEU A 176 -11.95 5.27 8.44
N VAL A 177 -12.70 4.32 7.87
CA VAL A 177 -13.76 4.62 6.89
C VAL A 177 -14.84 5.52 7.49
N HIS A 178 -15.25 5.25 8.73
CA HIS A 178 -16.23 6.08 9.42
C HIS A 178 -15.73 7.52 9.59
N VAL A 179 -14.53 7.69 10.13
CA VAL A 179 -13.90 9.02 10.29
C VAL A 179 -13.76 9.76 8.95
N LEU A 180 -13.39 9.05 7.87
CA LEU A 180 -13.26 9.67 6.55
C LEU A 180 -14.60 10.17 6.00
N ARG A 181 -15.68 9.40 6.20
CA ARG A 181 -17.04 9.85 5.79
C ARG A 181 -17.52 11.03 6.61
N ASP A 182 -17.20 11.10 7.90
CA ASP A 182 -17.52 12.24 8.76
C ASP A 182 -16.77 13.52 8.35
N ILE A 183 -15.49 13.40 7.97
CA ILE A 183 -14.71 14.54 7.43
C ILE A 183 -15.23 14.97 6.06
N GLY A 184 -15.97 14.09 5.37
CA GLY A 184 -16.43 14.28 3.99
C GLY A 184 -15.40 13.83 2.95
N LEU A 185 -15.89 13.28 1.85
CA LEU A 185 -15.10 12.73 0.76
C LEU A 185 -15.15 13.62 -0.51
N GLU A 186 -15.51 14.87 -0.33
CA GLU A 186 -15.62 15.88 -1.37
C GLU A 186 -14.50 16.91 -1.26
N GLU A 187 -14.27 17.64 -2.35
CA GLU A 187 -13.34 18.76 -2.37
C GLU A 187 -13.90 19.92 -1.54
N SER A 188 -13.08 20.42 -0.62
CA SER A 188 -13.47 21.60 0.17
C SER A 188 -13.32 22.86 -0.68
N GLU A 189 -14.36 23.67 -0.79
CA GLU A 189 -14.29 24.96 -1.44
C GLU A 189 -13.24 25.86 -0.77
N PRO A 190 -12.49 26.65 -1.58
CA PRO A 190 -11.54 27.59 -1.02
C PRO A 190 -12.29 28.64 -0.20
N THR A 191 -12.12 28.65 1.11
CA THR A 191 -12.57 29.78 1.92
C THR A 191 -11.76 31.00 1.50
N THR A 192 -12.40 31.93 0.79
CA THR A 192 -11.85 33.23 0.40
C THR A 192 -11.78 34.16 1.61
N ASN A 193 -11.08 33.74 2.65
CA ASN A 193 -10.70 34.68 3.70
C ASN A 193 -9.56 35.52 3.13
N GLY A 194 -9.80 36.80 2.95
CA GLY A 194 -8.94 37.80 2.31
C GLY A 194 -7.54 37.96 2.90
N SER A 195 -6.86 36.85 3.17
CA SER A 195 -5.47 36.82 3.62
C SER A 195 -4.55 37.14 2.46
N THR A 196 -3.92 38.31 2.52
CA THR A 196 -3.00 38.83 1.50
C THR A 196 -1.58 38.28 1.61
N SER A 197 -1.25 37.52 2.67
CA SER A 197 0.09 36.98 2.89
C SER A 197 0.32 35.70 2.09
N ARG A 198 1.43 35.65 1.31
CA ARG A 198 1.84 34.45 0.56
C ARG A 198 2.03 33.24 1.46
N SER A 199 2.54 33.41 2.67
CA SER A 199 2.73 32.33 3.63
C SER A 199 1.38 31.72 4.04
N ALA A 200 0.38 32.55 4.35
CA ALA A 200 -0.95 32.05 4.74
C ALA A 200 -1.68 31.30 3.61
N VAL A 201 -1.50 31.76 2.37
CA VAL A 201 -2.05 31.05 1.19
C VAL A 201 -1.38 29.67 1.02
N TRP A 202 -0.07 29.60 1.19
CA TRP A 202 0.67 28.34 1.14
C TRP A 202 0.27 27.40 2.29
N ASP A 203 0.16 27.89 3.52
CA ASP A 203 -0.27 27.10 4.67
C ASP A 203 -1.68 26.51 4.47
N GLN A 204 -2.61 27.29 3.94
CA GLN A 204 -3.95 26.80 3.59
C GLN A 204 -3.91 25.75 2.47
N TRP A 205 -3.06 25.94 1.46
CA TRP A 205 -2.87 24.95 0.40
C TRP A 205 -2.30 23.66 0.97
N VAL A 206 -1.27 23.72 1.82
CA VAL A 206 -0.68 22.54 2.49
C VAL A 206 -1.73 21.77 3.28
N GLN A 207 -2.59 22.45 4.02
CA GLN A 207 -3.67 21.82 4.77
C GLN A 207 -4.67 21.10 3.86
N ARG A 208 -5.12 21.76 2.77
CA ARG A 208 -6.06 21.17 1.80
C ARG A 208 -5.44 19.98 1.08
N GLU A 209 -4.22 20.11 0.60
CA GLU A 209 -3.51 19.02 -0.09
C GLU A 209 -3.23 17.85 0.87
N SER A 210 -2.85 18.12 2.13
CA SER A 210 -2.67 17.08 3.14
C SER A 210 -3.99 16.36 3.44
N SER A 211 -5.12 17.08 3.52
CA SER A 211 -6.44 16.48 3.68
C SER A 211 -6.79 15.58 2.49
N ARG A 212 -6.65 16.08 1.27
CA ARG A 212 -6.86 15.35 0.02
C ARG A 212 -6.03 14.07 -0.03
N ARG A 213 -4.72 14.18 0.21
CA ARG A 213 -3.80 13.03 0.23
C ARG A 213 -4.15 12.03 1.32
N THR A 214 -4.52 12.48 2.52
CA THR A 214 -4.94 11.58 3.60
C THR A 214 -6.13 10.72 3.18
N LYS A 215 -7.17 11.32 2.60
CA LYS A 215 -8.39 10.64 2.15
C LYS A 215 -8.09 9.64 1.02
N LEU A 216 -7.35 10.07 0.00
CA LEU A 216 -7.02 9.25 -1.17
C LEU A 216 -6.04 8.11 -0.83
N VAL A 217 -5.04 8.38 0.01
CA VAL A 217 -4.09 7.35 0.50
C VAL A 217 -4.81 6.35 1.39
N ALA A 218 -5.75 6.80 2.24
CA ALA A 218 -6.57 5.90 3.04
C ALA A 218 -7.43 4.98 2.17
N PHE A 219 -8.04 5.51 1.09
CA PHE A 219 -8.74 4.69 0.09
C PHE A 219 -7.82 3.61 -0.49
N CYS A 220 -6.62 3.99 -0.94
CA CYS A 220 -5.66 3.02 -1.46
C CYS A 220 -5.30 1.96 -0.41
N TYR A 221 -5.05 2.38 0.84
CA TYR A 221 -4.68 1.47 1.91
C TYR A 221 -5.80 0.49 2.28
N ILE A 222 -7.05 0.97 2.34
CA ILE A 222 -8.24 0.13 2.54
C ILE A 222 -8.37 -0.88 1.40
N ASN A 223 -8.12 -0.44 0.16
CA ASN A 223 -8.15 -1.33 -1.01
C ASN A 223 -6.99 -2.35 -1.02
N VAL A 224 -5.84 -2.04 -0.38
CA VAL A 224 -4.76 -3.03 -0.16
C VAL A 224 -5.25 -4.22 0.68
N HIS A 225 -6.17 -4.02 1.63
CA HIS A 225 -6.79 -5.14 2.37
C HIS A 225 -7.63 -6.02 1.43
N THR A 226 -8.39 -5.43 0.51
CA THR A 226 -9.10 -6.17 -0.54
C THR A 226 -8.13 -6.94 -1.43
N ILE A 227 -7.02 -6.31 -1.82
CA ILE A 227 -5.99 -6.96 -2.63
C ILE A 227 -5.31 -8.10 -1.86
N ALA A 228 -4.93 -7.90 -0.60
CA ALA A 228 -4.18 -8.88 0.19
C ALA A 228 -5.06 -10.01 0.73
N TYR A 229 -6.21 -9.67 1.30
CA TYR A 229 -7.03 -10.59 2.09
C TYR A 229 -8.36 -10.97 1.43
N HIS A 230 -8.58 -10.56 0.19
CA HIS A 230 -9.81 -10.84 -0.54
C HIS A 230 -11.08 -10.41 0.21
N THR A 231 -11.01 -9.30 0.96
CA THR A 231 -12.14 -8.74 1.70
C THR A 231 -12.92 -7.78 0.84
N ASN A 232 -14.20 -7.62 1.11
CA ASN A 232 -15.03 -6.63 0.43
C ASN A 232 -14.52 -5.20 0.66
N PRO A 233 -14.58 -4.32 -0.36
CA PRO A 233 -14.26 -2.91 -0.20
C PRO A 233 -15.16 -2.25 0.84
N LEU A 234 -14.60 -1.52 1.80
CA LEU A 234 -15.34 -0.72 2.77
C LEU A 234 -15.52 0.73 2.32
N LEU A 235 -14.62 1.23 1.48
CA LEU A 235 -14.68 2.53 0.86
C LEU A 235 -14.64 2.35 -0.66
N TRP A 236 -15.65 2.86 -1.34
CA TRP A 236 -15.81 2.68 -2.76
C TRP A 236 -15.20 3.83 -3.54
N SER A 237 -14.65 3.55 -4.71
CA SER A 237 -14.08 4.59 -5.58
C SER A 237 -15.10 5.66 -5.97
N ASN A 238 -16.39 5.32 -6.14
CA ASN A 238 -17.44 6.28 -6.48
C ASN A 238 -17.84 7.22 -5.33
N GLU A 239 -17.42 6.97 -4.09
CA GLU A 239 -17.62 7.90 -2.97
C GLU A 239 -16.65 9.10 -2.99
N LEU A 240 -15.55 9.01 -3.77
CA LEU A 240 -14.46 9.98 -3.75
C LEU A 240 -14.68 11.09 -4.78
N HIS A 241 -15.08 12.27 -4.34
CA HIS A 241 -15.27 13.47 -5.17
C HIS A 241 -14.15 14.49 -4.96
N LEU A 242 -12.91 14.01 -5.01
CA LEU A 242 -11.68 14.77 -4.78
C LEU A 242 -10.90 14.94 -6.08
N ARG A 243 -10.08 16.00 -6.15
CA ARG A 243 -9.07 16.11 -7.20
C ARG A 243 -7.93 15.11 -6.98
N LEU A 244 -7.26 14.74 -8.06
CA LEU A 244 -6.01 13.99 -7.94
C LEU A 244 -4.95 14.85 -7.21
N PRO A 245 -3.99 14.24 -6.50
CA PRO A 245 -2.94 14.98 -5.79
C PRO A 245 -2.03 15.75 -6.76
N CYS A 246 -1.51 16.88 -6.30
CA CYS A 246 -0.54 17.68 -7.04
C CYS A 246 0.75 16.91 -7.34
N CYS A 247 1.61 17.46 -8.20
CA CYS A 247 2.90 16.87 -8.54
C CYS A 247 3.84 16.80 -7.30
N THR A 248 4.84 15.92 -7.38
CA THR A 248 5.77 15.69 -6.27
C THR A 248 6.58 16.93 -5.95
N SER A 249 7.01 17.70 -6.97
CA SER A 249 7.78 18.91 -6.78
C SER A 249 7.01 20.00 -6.00
N GLU A 250 5.72 20.19 -6.28
CA GLU A 250 4.88 21.11 -5.52
C GLU A 250 4.68 20.64 -4.07
N TRP A 251 4.42 19.33 -3.88
CA TRP A 251 4.24 18.74 -2.55
C TRP A 251 5.51 18.80 -1.69
N GLU A 252 6.67 18.69 -2.29
CA GLU A 252 7.95 18.71 -1.58
C GLU A 252 8.56 20.11 -1.43
N ALA A 253 7.88 21.15 -1.94
CA ALA A 253 8.35 22.52 -1.85
C ALA A 253 8.56 22.94 -0.38
N PRO A 254 9.78 23.31 0.05
CA PRO A 254 10.08 23.58 1.45
C PRO A 254 9.68 25.00 1.90
N SER A 255 9.19 25.85 0.99
CA SER A 255 8.81 27.22 1.29
C SER A 255 7.74 27.76 0.35
N ALA A 256 6.98 28.74 0.83
CA ALA A 256 5.98 29.47 0.06
C ALA A 256 6.56 30.09 -1.23
N THR A 257 7.80 30.52 -1.21
CA THR A 257 8.48 31.13 -2.38
C THR A 257 8.71 30.11 -3.49
N GLN A 258 9.24 28.94 -3.14
CA GLN A 258 9.48 27.86 -4.11
C GLN A 258 8.16 27.29 -4.63
N TRP A 259 7.19 27.07 -3.75
CA TRP A 259 5.85 26.65 -4.16
C TRP A 259 5.22 27.64 -5.14
N THR A 260 5.28 28.96 -4.89
CA THR A 260 4.75 30.00 -5.79
C THR A 260 5.45 29.98 -7.15
N ALA A 261 6.75 29.70 -7.21
CA ALA A 261 7.48 29.58 -8.47
C ALA A 261 6.95 28.39 -9.29
N LEU A 262 6.80 27.22 -8.66
CA LEU A 262 6.26 26.02 -9.30
C LEU A 262 4.81 26.19 -9.78
N GLN A 263 3.95 26.88 -9.00
CA GLN A 263 2.57 27.19 -9.38
C GLN A 263 2.47 28.10 -10.62
N ARG A 264 3.44 28.95 -10.87
CA ARG A 264 3.48 29.80 -12.09
C ARG A 264 3.80 28.99 -13.35
N GLU A 265 4.54 27.90 -13.21
CA GLU A 265 4.86 26.98 -14.29
C GLU A 265 3.73 25.99 -14.57
N SER A 266 2.91 25.70 -13.56
CA SER A 266 1.76 24.79 -13.64
C SER A 266 0.49 25.58 -14.01
N THR A 267 0.02 25.42 -15.23
CA THR A 267 -1.10 26.21 -15.78
C THR A 267 -2.49 25.67 -15.42
N SER A 268 -2.61 24.50 -14.79
CA SER A 268 -3.92 23.88 -14.55
C SER A 268 -3.98 23.10 -13.23
N ASN A 269 -5.15 23.17 -12.58
CA ASN A 269 -5.47 22.32 -11.44
C ASN A 269 -5.57 20.85 -11.87
N GLN A 270 -5.20 19.95 -10.98
CA GLN A 270 -5.38 18.50 -11.19
C GLN A 270 -6.87 18.17 -11.44
N MET A 271 -7.09 17.19 -12.31
CA MET A 271 -8.44 16.70 -12.65
C MET A 271 -9.12 16.05 -11.44
N LEU A 272 -10.45 16.08 -11.42
CA LEU A 272 -11.22 15.28 -10.46
C LEU A 272 -10.97 13.79 -10.68
N PHE A 273 -10.82 13.03 -9.59
CA PHE A 273 -10.57 11.60 -9.62
C PHE A 273 -11.64 10.84 -10.43
N GLN A 274 -12.94 11.16 -10.22
CA GLN A 274 -14.03 10.51 -10.97
C GLN A 274 -13.95 10.78 -12.47
N GLN A 275 -13.61 12.01 -12.86
CA GLN A 275 -13.45 12.38 -14.27
C GLN A 275 -12.28 11.64 -14.91
N ALA A 276 -11.12 11.60 -14.26
CA ALA A 276 -9.96 10.87 -14.74
C ALA A 276 -10.23 9.36 -14.87
N LEU A 277 -10.90 8.77 -13.89
CA LEU A 277 -11.30 7.36 -13.92
C LEU A 277 -12.30 7.06 -15.04
N SER A 278 -13.26 7.95 -15.26
CA SER A 278 -14.24 7.83 -16.36
C SER A 278 -13.56 7.83 -17.72
N ILE A 279 -12.61 8.74 -17.95
CA ILE A 279 -11.83 8.83 -19.21
C ILE A 279 -11.05 7.51 -19.43
N LEU A 280 -10.40 6.96 -18.39
CA LEU A 280 -9.69 5.69 -18.51
C LEU A 280 -10.62 4.54 -18.92
N LEU A 281 -11.83 4.49 -18.35
CA LEU A 281 -12.79 3.41 -18.62
C LEU A 281 -13.49 3.56 -19.99
N GLN A 282 -13.78 4.77 -20.43
CA GLN A 282 -14.44 5.01 -21.72
C GLN A 282 -13.50 4.76 -22.91
N GLY A 283 -12.18 4.95 -22.74
CA GLY A 283 -11.17 4.77 -23.78
C GLY A 283 -11.15 5.91 -24.82
N PRO A 284 -10.30 5.83 -25.86
CA PRO A 284 -10.01 6.90 -26.79
C PRO A 284 -11.11 7.23 -27.80
N SER A 285 -12.36 6.84 -27.54
CA SER A 285 -13.50 7.19 -28.42
C SER A 285 -13.89 8.66 -28.36
N GLY A 286 -13.28 9.43 -27.42
CA GLY A 286 -13.47 10.87 -27.30
C GLY A 286 -12.17 11.64 -27.47
N THR A 287 -12.28 12.90 -27.80
CA THR A 287 -11.19 13.88 -27.85
C THR A 287 -10.59 14.20 -26.48
N GLU A 288 -11.12 13.62 -25.42
CA GLU A 288 -10.73 13.88 -24.04
C GLU A 288 -9.60 12.95 -23.60
N SER A 289 -8.49 13.54 -23.17
CA SER A 289 -7.38 12.86 -22.50
C SER A 289 -7.30 13.31 -21.04
N VAL A 290 -6.73 12.48 -20.17
CA VAL A 290 -6.47 12.88 -18.79
C VAL A 290 -5.39 13.95 -18.79
N HIS A 291 -5.79 15.17 -18.50
CA HIS A 291 -4.87 16.32 -18.48
C HIS A 291 -5.22 17.27 -17.30
N PRO A 292 -4.23 17.76 -16.52
CA PRO A 292 -2.80 17.46 -16.63
C PRO A 292 -2.47 15.99 -16.34
N ILE A 293 -1.31 15.53 -16.82
CA ILE A 293 -0.84 14.17 -16.56
C ILE A 293 -0.79 13.94 -15.04
N PRO A 294 -1.40 12.87 -14.51
CA PRO A 294 -1.44 12.62 -13.09
C PRO A 294 -0.03 12.44 -12.51
N SER A 295 0.18 12.94 -11.30
CA SER A 295 1.40 12.68 -10.52
C SER A 295 1.57 11.17 -10.25
N PRO A 296 2.76 10.69 -9.82
CA PRO A 296 2.96 9.28 -9.47
C PRO A 296 1.92 8.75 -8.48
N ILE A 297 1.58 9.53 -7.45
CA ILE A 297 0.54 9.15 -6.49
C ILE A 297 -0.86 9.21 -7.12
N GLY A 298 -1.12 10.13 -8.06
CA GLY A 298 -2.38 10.17 -8.82
C GLY A 298 -2.57 8.90 -9.66
N ASN A 299 -1.53 8.47 -10.37
CA ASN A 299 -1.51 7.22 -11.12
C ASN A 299 -1.72 5.99 -10.21
N TYR A 300 -1.09 5.98 -9.03
CA TYR A 300 -1.26 4.93 -8.04
C TYR A 300 -2.72 4.81 -7.56
N ILE A 301 -3.37 5.94 -7.30
CA ILE A 301 -4.78 6.00 -6.86
C ILE A 301 -5.72 5.49 -7.96
N LEU A 302 -5.53 5.92 -9.20
CA LEU A 302 -6.31 5.46 -10.35
C LEU A 302 -6.18 3.94 -10.55
N LEU A 303 -4.98 3.39 -10.38
CA LEU A 303 -4.77 1.96 -10.49
C LEU A 303 -5.48 1.17 -9.38
N HIS A 304 -5.52 1.72 -8.16
CA HIS A 304 -6.31 1.13 -7.08
C HIS A 304 -7.80 1.08 -7.40
N ALA A 305 -8.34 2.09 -8.06
CA ALA A 305 -9.74 2.07 -8.51
C ALA A 305 -9.98 1.00 -9.58
N LEU A 306 -9.06 0.81 -10.53
CA LEU A 306 -9.15 -0.27 -11.51
C LEU A 306 -9.07 -1.65 -10.85
N LEU A 307 -8.18 -1.84 -9.89
CA LEU A 307 -8.07 -3.08 -9.10
C LEU A 307 -9.34 -3.36 -8.29
N GLN A 308 -9.93 -2.32 -7.69
CA GLN A 308 -11.22 -2.44 -7.01
C GLN A 308 -12.33 -2.87 -7.97
N ARG A 309 -12.39 -2.29 -9.18
CA ARG A 309 -13.36 -2.69 -10.21
C ARG A 309 -13.17 -4.15 -10.61
N ILE A 310 -11.94 -4.61 -10.84
CA ILE A 310 -11.65 -6.02 -11.14
C ILE A 310 -12.22 -6.93 -10.05
N HIS A 311 -11.96 -6.59 -8.78
CA HIS A 311 -12.47 -7.36 -7.64
C HIS A 311 -14.01 -7.41 -7.63
N ILE A 312 -14.67 -6.24 -7.74
CA ILE A 312 -16.13 -6.13 -7.69
C ILE A 312 -16.79 -6.92 -8.84
N VAL A 313 -16.30 -6.77 -10.07
CA VAL A 313 -16.87 -7.48 -11.23
C VAL A 313 -16.73 -8.98 -11.04
N ARG A 314 -15.61 -9.46 -10.49
CA ARG A 314 -15.43 -10.89 -10.19
C ARG A 314 -16.40 -11.40 -9.14
N GLU A 315 -16.58 -10.67 -8.05
CA GLU A 315 -17.48 -11.07 -6.96
C GLU A 315 -18.96 -11.06 -7.38
N LEU A 316 -19.33 -10.18 -8.30
CA LEU A 316 -20.70 -10.08 -8.82
C LEU A 316 -20.98 -11.02 -10.01
N SER A 317 -19.93 -11.55 -10.64
CA SER A 317 -20.07 -12.50 -11.74
C SER A 317 -20.35 -13.89 -11.18
N PHE A 318 -21.61 -14.28 -11.11
CA PHE A 318 -21.99 -15.64 -10.72
C PHE A 318 -21.44 -16.66 -11.73
N PRO A 319 -20.93 -17.80 -11.28
CA PRO A 319 -20.43 -18.86 -12.15
C PRO A 319 -21.59 -19.54 -12.88
N ALA A 320 -22.00 -18.96 -14.00
CA ALA A 320 -23.02 -19.61 -14.82
C ALA A 320 -22.45 -20.79 -15.63
N SER A 321 -21.15 -20.78 -15.98
CA SER A 321 -20.58 -21.85 -16.83
C SER A 321 -19.04 -22.00 -16.73
N SER A 322 -18.31 -21.05 -16.18
CA SER A 322 -16.86 -21.17 -15.96
C SER A 322 -16.42 -20.25 -14.82
N PRO A 323 -15.87 -20.79 -13.72
CA PRO A 323 -15.50 -19.99 -12.53
C PRO A 323 -14.25 -19.13 -12.73
N ALA A 324 -13.59 -19.19 -13.87
CA ALA A 324 -12.26 -18.60 -14.06
C ALA A 324 -12.25 -17.26 -14.79
N THR A 325 -13.24 -16.93 -15.61
CA THR A 325 -13.16 -15.81 -16.55
C THR A 325 -14.14 -14.67 -16.23
N LEU A 326 -13.68 -13.44 -16.43
CA LEU A 326 -14.54 -12.24 -16.42
C LEU A 326 -15.43 -12.24 -17.68
N PRO A 327 -16.62 -11.59 -17.65
CA PRO A 327 -17.40 -11.32 -18.85
C PRO A 327 -16.54 -10.63 -19.92
N ALA A 328 -16.64 -11.05 -21.18
CA ALA A 328 -15.77 -10.58 -22.26
C ALA A 328 -15.79 -9.04 -22.41
N SER A 329 -16.95 -8.41 -22.23
CA SER A 329 -17.11 -6.96 -22.28
C SER A 329 -16.33 -6.24 -21.18
N GLU A 330 -16.36 -6.76 -19.95
CA GLU A 330 -15.62 -6.20 -18.83
C GLU A 330 -14.12 -6.46 -18.97
N LEU A 331 -13.73 -7.64 -19.45
CA LEU A 331 -12.34 -7.96 -19.72
C LEU A 331 -11.73 -6.99 -20.76
N GLU A 332 -12.45 -6.73 -21.85
CA GLU A 332 -12.00 -5.78 -22.88
C GLU A 332 -11.92 -4.34 -22.34
N LEU A 333 -12.97 -3.90 -21.62
CA LEU A 333 -13.04 -2.56 -21.03
C LEU A 333 -11.87 -2.32 -20.05
N ILE A 334 -11.66 -3.24 -19.12
CA ILE A 334 -10.61 -3.10 -18.11
C ILE A 334 -9.22 -3.24 -18.75
N SER A 335 -9.02 -4.17 -19.68
CA SER A 335 -7.76 -4.31 -20.41
C SER A 335 -7.40 -3.04 -21.18
N ARG A 336 -8.37 -2.37 -21.78
CA ARG A 336 -8.19 -1.08 -22.44
C ARG A 336 -7.83 0.02 -21.43
N ALA A 337 -8.56 0.08 -20.31
CA ALA A 337 -8.27 1.04 -19.24
C ALA A 337 -6.85 0.88 -18.66
N LEU A 338 -6.38 -0.37 -18.48
CA LEU A 338 -5.00 -0.63 -18.03
C LEU A 338 -3.96 -0.21 -19.06
N ARG A 339 -4.21 -0.38 -20.36
CA ARG A 339 -3.32 0.13 -21.42
C ARG A 339 -3.27 1.67 -21.42
N SER A 340 -4.42 2.33 -21.31
CA SER A 340 -4.49 3.79 -21.20
C SER A 340 -3.79 4.29 -19.93
N TRP A 341 -3.97 3.63 -18.81
CA TRP A 341 -3.26 3.92 -17.56
C TRP A 341 -1.73 3.76 -17.73
N THR A 342 -1.29 2.69 -18.40
CA THR A 342 0.14 2.46 -18.68
C THR A 342 0.74 3.59 -19.50
N SER A 343 0.00 4.09 -20.51
CA SER A 343 0.42 5.26 -21.30
C SER A 343 0.56 6.51 -20.46
N LEU A 344 -0.38 6.79 -19.54
CA LEU A 344 -0.29 7.92 -18.60
C LEU A 344 0.91 7.78 -17.66
N TRP A 345 1.11 6.59 -17.11
CA TRP A 345 2.24 6.30 -16.23
C TRP A 345 3.58 6.54 -16.94
N GLN A 346 3.72 6.11 -18.21
CA GLN A 346 4.93 6.33 -19.01
C GLN A 346 5.17 7.80 -19.35
N GLN A 347 4.14 8.61 -19.45
CA GLN A 347 4.24 10.05 -19.70
C GLN A 347 4.63 10.86 -18.46
N THR A 348 4.47 10.30 -17.27
CA THR A 348 4.86 10.96 -16.01
C THR A 348 6.39 10.96 -15.89
N PRO A 349 7.07 12.13 -15.83
CA PRO A 349 8.54 12.21 -15.84
C PRO A 349 9.23 11.44 -14.72
N GLU A 350 8.54 11.31 -13.57
CA GLU A 350 9.02 10.62 -12.36
C GLU A 350 8.82 9.11 -12.42
N SER A 351 8.14 8.58 -13.47
CA SER A 351 7.84 7.15 -13.60
C SER A 351 9.06 6.39 -14.10
N MET A 352 9.64 5.61 -13.19
CA MET A 352 10.79 4.75 -13.47
C MET A 352 10.57 3.36 -12.89
N LEU A 353 11.06 2.35 -13.59
CA LEU A 353 11.05 0.95 -13.12
C LEU A 353 12.23 0.61 -12.19
N ASP A 354 13.02 1.62 -11.83
CA ASP A 354 14.12 1.44 -10.87
C ASP A 354 13.59 1.55 -9.44
N PRO A 355 13.77 0.52 -8.60
CA PRO A 355 13.38 0.57 -7.19
C PRO A 355 14.14 1.62 -6.38
N ASN A 356 15.29 2.09 -6.86
CA ASN A 356 16.09 3.15 -6.23
C ASN A 356 15.78 4.54 -6.77
N ASN A 357 14.62 4.74 -7.39
CA ASN A 357 14.21 6.03 -7.93
C ASN A 357 14.30 7.14 -6.88
N GLU A 358 15.00 8.23 -7.20
CA GLU A 358 15.15 9.40 -6.32
C GLU A 358 13.82 10.09 -6.01
N SER A 359 12.85 10.02 -6.95
CA SER A 359 11.49 10.54 -6.78
C SER A 359 10.60 9.69 -5.87
N GLY A 360 11.14 8.62 -5.28
CA GLY A 360 10.44 7.75 -4.34
C GLY A 360 9.93 6.44 -4.95
N PRO A 361 9.38 5.54 -4.11
CA PRO A 361 9.04 4.17 -4.51
C PRO A 361 7.68 4.01 -5.20
N ILE A 362 6.83 5.04 -5.23
CA ILE A 362 5.44 4.95 -5.71
C ILE A 362 5.33 4.50 -7.17
N PRO A 363 6.13 5.04 -8.14
CA PRO A 363 6.06 4.58 -9.52
C PRO A 363 6.36 3.08 -9.67
N PHE A 364 7.38 2.61 -8.95
CA PHE A 364 7.75 1.20 -8.94
C PHE A 364 6.66 0.34 -8.29
N THR A 365 6.07 0.78 -7.17
CA THR A 365 4.93 0.10 -6.52
C THR A 365 3.72 0.02 -7.46
N SER A 366 3.44 1.08 -8.22
CA SER A 366 2.37 1.09 -9.22
C SER A 366 2.61 0.05 -10.31
N SER A 367 3.85 -0.14 -10.76
CA SER A 367 4.16 -1.18 -11.75
C SER A 367 3.90 -2.59 -11.21
N ALA A 368 4.21 -2.86 -9.95
CA ALA A 368 3.91 -4.13 -9.30
C ALA A 368 2.40 -4.40 -9.19
N LEU A 369 1.60 -3.37 -8.88
CA LEU A 369 0.15 -3.47 -8.85
C LEU A 369 -0.47 -3.65 -10.24
N LEU A 370 0.13 -3.07 -11.29
CA LEU A 370 -0.27 -3.32 -12.68
C LEU A 370 -0.15 -4.81 -13.02
N VAL A 371 0.92 -5.45 -12.58
CA VAL A 371 1.09 -6.91 -12.76
C VAL A 371 -0.03 -7.67 -12.06
N VAL A 372 -0.34 -7.32 -10.80
CA VAL A 372 -1.49 -7.91 -10.07
C VAL A 372 -2.79 -7.73 -10.85
N ALA A 373 -3.03 -6.55 -11.45
CA ALA A 373 -4.23 -6.32 -12.23
C ALA A 373 -4.32 -7.27 -13.44
N TYR A 374 -3.25 -7.42 -14.22
CA TYR A 374 -3.23 -8.34 -15.36
C TYR A 374 -3.35 -9.81 -14.95
N VAL A 375 -2.66 -10.23 -13.88
CA VAL A 375 -2.79 -11.59 -13.34
C VAL A 375 -4.25 -11.85 -12.93
N ARG A 376 -4.88 -10.91 -12.24
CA ARG A 376 -6.27 -11.04 -11.79
C ARG A 376 -7.31 -10.93 -12.88
N LEU A 377 -6.99 -10.36 -14.04
CA LEU A 377 -7.86 -10.47 -15.21
C LEU A 377 -7.89 -11.91 -15.77
N SER A 378 -6.79 -12.65 -15.59
CA SER A 378 -6.60 -13.99 -16.16
C SER A 378 -6.93 -15.12 -15.18
N LEU A 379 -6.73 -14.92 -13.89
CA LEU A 379 -6.91 -15.94 -12.84
C LEU A 379 -7.49 -15.34 -11.57
N ASN A 380 -8.58 -15.92 -11.05
CA ASN A 380 -9.12 -15.52 -9.74
C ASN A 380 -8.36 -16.22 -8.60
N ILE A 381 -7.20 -15.70 -8.27
CA ILE A 381 -6.34 -16.25 -7.22
C ILE A 381 -6.82 -15.86 -5.80
N GLY A 382 -7.60 -14.77 -5.67
CA GLY A 382 -8.03 -14.19 -4.40
C GLY A 382 -8.60 -15.20 -3.40
N PRO A 383 -9.68 -15.94 -3.74
CA PRO A 383 -10.34 -16.88 -2.82
C PRO A 383 -9.46 -18.05 -2.36
N HIS A 384 -8.38 -18.34 -3.09
CA HIS A 384 -7.54 -19.53 -2.87
C HIS A 384 -6.27 -19.25 -2.03
N ARG A 385 -6.01 -18.00 -1.65
CA ARG A 385 -4.76 -17.66 -0.95
C ARG A 385 -4.83 -17.85 0.56
N HIS A 386 -6.00 -17.69 1.16
CA HIS A 386 -6.26 -17.79 2.61
C HIS A 386 -5.24 -17.03 3.49
N LEU A 387 -4.79 -15.85 3.02
CA LEU A 387 -3.72 -15.08 3.68
C LEU A 387 -4.15 -14.47 5.01
N GLU A 388 -5.44 -14.29 5.22
CA GLU A 388 -6.05 -13.83 6.49
C GLU A 388 -5.88 -14.87 7.62
N ALA A 389 -5.81 -16.14 7.28
CA ALA A 389 -5.59 -17.21 8.24
C ALA A 389 -4.19 -17.18 8.86
N ARG A 390 -3.20 -16.56 8.18
CA ARG A 390 -1.78 -16.59 8.57
C ARG A 390 -1.25 -18.01 8.76
N ASP A 391 -1.81 -18.95 8.00
CA ASP A 391 -1.46 -20.36 8.04
C ASP A 391 -0.88 -20.80 6.68
N PRO A 392 0.42 -21.12 6.61
CA PRO A 392 1.05 -21.58 5.37
C PRO A 392 0.42 -22.84 4.79
N VAL A 393 -0.08 -23.76 5.62
CA VAL A 393 -0.70 -25.00 5.17
C VAL A 393 -2.05 -24.72 4.50
N ALA A 394 -2.86 -23.83 5.09
CA ALA A 394 -4.11 -23.38 4.48
C ALA A 394 -3.85 -22.68 3.13
N THR A 395 -2.80 -21.85 3.05
CA THR A 395 -2.38 -21.19 1.80
C THR A 395 -1.98 -22.22 0.74
N ALA A 396 -1.10 -23.17 1.05
CA ALA A 396 -0.66 -24.20 0.13
C ALA A 396 -1.84 -25.04 -0.39
N THR A 397 -2.71 -25.49 0.52
CA THR A 397 -3.92 -26.27 0.20
C THR A 397 -4.88 -25.48 -0.69
N GLY A 398 -5.07 -24.19 -0.41
CA GLY A 398 -5.91 -23.32 -1.24
C GLY A 398 -5.35 -23.17 -2.65
N LEU A 399 -4.05 -22.94 -2.80
CA LEU A 399 -3.39 -22.84 -4.10
C LEU A 399 -3.48 -24.11 -4.93
N SER A 400 -3.44 -25.29 -4.31
CA SER A 400 -3.59 -26.57 -5.01
C SER A 400 -5.00 -26.74 -5.62
N ARG A 401 -5.99 -26.00 -5.14
CA ARG A 401 -7.38 -26.00 -5.63
C ARG A 401 -7.63 -24.94 -6.72
N LEU A 402 -6.62 -24.18 -7.12
CA LEU A 402 -6.76 -23.21 -8.20
C LEU A 402 -7.15 -23.93 -9.51
N PRO A 403 -8.11 -23.40 -10.27
CA PRO A 403 -8.46 -23.95 -11.57
C PRO A 403 -7.28 -23.87 -12.54
N ASP A 404 -7.28 -24.72 -13.55
CA ASP A 404 -6.26 -24.67 -14.60
C ASP A 404 -6.43 -23.41 -15.45
N ILE A 405 -5.31 -22.94 -15.99
CA ILE A 405 -5.27 -21.74 -16.80
C ILE A 405 -5.53 -22.13 -18.24
N GLU A 406 -6.68 -21.71 -18.79
CA GLU A 406 -6.98 -21.89 -20.21
C GLU A 406 -6.05 -21.03 -21.07
N ARG A 407 -5.33 -21.66 -22.00
CA ARG A 407 -4.40 -20.97 -22.89
C ARG A 407 -5.17 -20.15 -23.93
N ASN A 408 -5.00 -18.85 -23.90
CA ASN A 408 -5.58 -17.91 -24.86
C ASN A 408 -4.70 -16.64 -25.02
N GLU A 409 -4.98 -15.84 -26.04
CA GLU A 409 -4.19 -14.63 -26.32
C GLU A 409 -4.30 -13.55 -25.24
N ASN A 410 -5.37 -13.54 -24.44
CA ASN A 410 -5.57 -12.56 -23.37
C ASN A 410 -4.57 -12.74 -22.21
N LEU A 411 -3.96 -13.94 -22.08
CA LEU A 411 -2.92 -14.21 -21.08
C LEU A 411 -1.59 -13.51 -21.37
N LEU A 412 -1.34 -13.10 -22.61
CA LEU A 412 -0.03 -12.64 -23.04
C LEU A 412 0.49 -11.49 -22.18
N SER A 413 -0.34 -10.51 -21.85
CA SER A 413 0.05 -9.39 -21.00
C SER A 413 0.42 -9.86 -19.58
N ALA A 414 -0.39 -10.71 -18.97
CA ALA A 414 -0.11 -11.25 -17.64
C ALA A 414 1.19 -12.07 -17.61
N LEU A 415 1.44 -12.87 -18.64
CA LEU A 415 2.66 -13.67 -18.79
C LEU A 415 3.91 -12.79 -18.97
N LEU A 416 3.84 -11.77 -19.83
CA LEU A 416 4.93 -10.82 -20.05
C LEU A 416 5.29 -10.07 -18.77
N TYR A 417 4.29 -9.53 -18.08
CA TYR A 417 4.50 -8.78 -16.84
C TYR A 417 4.99 -9.69 -15.70
N SER A 418 4.47 -10.92 -15.58
CA SER A 418 4.94 -11.88 -14.55
C SER A 418 6.38 -12.34 -14.82
N THR A 419 6.75 -12.55 -16.09
CA THR A 419 8.12 -12.88 -16.48
C THR A 419 9.07 -11.69 -16.23
N HIS A 420 8.61 -10.46 -16.53
CA HIS A 420 9.36 -9.25 -16.20
C HIS A 420 9.57 -9.10 -14.69
N ALA A 421 8.53 -9.32 -13.88
CA ALA A 421 8.62 -9.27 -12.42
C ALA A 421 9.67 -10.26 -11.88
N LEU A 422 9.74 -11.48 -12.44
CA LEU A 422 10.77 -12.47 -12.10
C LEU A 422 12.19 -11.99 -12.47
N SER A 423 12.33 -11.28 -13.60
CA SER A 423 13.64 -10.81 -14.06
C SER A 423 14.26 -9.74 -13.15
N ILE A 424 13.46 -8.98 -12.41
CA ILE A 424 13.93 -7.87 -11.57
C ILE A 424 14.83 -8.37 -10.43
N PRO A 425 14.38 -9.26 -9.51
CA PRO A 425 15.23 -9.75 -8.42
C PRO A 425 16.42 -10.55 -8.94
N VAL A 426 16.30 -11.27 -10.05
CA VAL A 426 17.42 -12.00 -10.64
C VAL A 426 18.52 -11.04 -11.11
N ARG A 427 18.18 -10.01 -11.83
CA ARG A 427 19.13 -8.99 -12.32
C ARG A 427 19.76 -8.14 -11.21
N LEU A 428 19.02 -7.88 -10.14
CA LEU A 428 19.49 -7.10 -8.99
C LEU A 428 20.26 -7.95 -7.94
N GLY A 429 20.19 -9.27 -8.06
CA GLY A 429 20.68 -10.24 -7.10
C GLY A 429 19.58 -10.66 -6.11
N ILE A 430 19.13 -11.92 -6.22
CA ILE A 430 17.96 -12.44 -5.47
C ILE A 430 18.13 -12.23 -3.97
N ASP A 431 19.25 -12.67 -3.41
CA ASP A 431 19.52 -12.59 -1.97
C ASP A 431 19.70 -11.15 -1.47
N ARG A 432 20.27 -10.29 -2.32
CA ARG A 432 20.39 -8.83 -2.02
C ARG A 432 19.02 -8.19 -1.90
N VAL A 433 18.16 -8.41 -2.89
CA VAL A 433 16.80 -7.84 -2.89
C VAL A 433 15.99 -8.43 -1.75
N ALA A 434 16.07 -9.75 -1.52
CA ALA A 434 15.38 -10.43 -0.43
C ALA A 434 15.67 -9.80 0.95
N ARG A 435 16.94 -9.51 1.24
CA ARG A 435 17.37 -8.92 2.53
C ARG A 435 17.07 -7.42 2.64
N SER A 436 16.96 -6.72 1.51
CA SER A 436 16.73 -5.26 1.48
C SER A 436 15.26 -4.85 1.23
N GLN A 437 14.35 -5.80 1.08
CA GLN A 437 12.93 -5.56 0.76
C GLN A 437 12.27 -4.51 1.67
N ALA A 438 12.59 -4.53 2.96
CA ALA A 438 12.04 -3.61 3.94
C ALA A 438 12.28 -2.12 3.63
N PHE A 439 13.35 -1.80 2.90
CA PHE A 439 13.79 -0.42 2.68
C PHE A 439 13.36 0.14 1.32
N PHE A 440 13.19 -0.72 0.32
CA PHE A 440 12.96 -0.31 -1.06
C PHE A 440 11.63 -0.82 -1.63
N TRP A 441 11.10 -1.90 -1.07
CA TRP A 441 9.89 -2.55 -1.54
C TRP A 441 8.79 -2.47 -0.50
N SER A 442 7.58 -2.15 -0.92
CA SER A 442 6.41 -2.29 -0.05
C SER A 442 5.96 -3.76 0.01
N VAL A 443 5.13 -4.09 1.00
CA VAL A 443 4.49 -5.42 1.07
C VAL A 443 3.65 -5.72 -0.17
N GLN A 444 3.20 -4.68 -0.90
CA GLN A 444 2.46 -4.84 -2.17
C GLN A 444 3.30 -5.55 -3.24
N HIS A 445 4.62 -5.32 -3.26
CA HIS A 445 5.53 -6.07 -4.13
C HIS A 445 5.60 -7.55 -3.75
N ALA A 446 5.59 -7.87 -2.46
CA ALA A 446 5.57 -9.26 -2.01
C ALA A 446 4.28 -9.97 -2.47
N ILE A 447 3.12 -9.30 -2.39
CA ILE A 447 1.86 -9.82 -2.89
C ILE A 447 1.93 -10.02 -4.41
N SER A 448 2.43 -9.04 -5.15
CA SER A 448 2.60 -9.12 -6.60
C SER A 448 3.52 -10.28 -6.99
N SER A 449 4.69 -10.38 -6.34
CA SER A 449 5.65 -11.46 -6.57
C SER A 449 5.05 -12.84 -6.30
N PHE A 450 4.26 -12.96 -5.23
CA PHE A 450 3.58 -14.20 -4.88
C PHE A 450 2.54 -14.59 -5.95
N GLU A 451 1.70 -13.66 -6.39
CA GLU A 451 0.70 -13.92 -7.43
C GLU A 451 1.36 -14.22 -8.78
N CYS A 452 2.46 -13.53 -9.12
CA CYS A 452 3.25 -13.83 -10.32
C CYS A 452 3.87 -15.23 -10.27
N ALA A 453 4.42 -15.63 -9.11
CA ALA A 453 5.01 -16.94 -8.91
C ALA A 453 3.99 -18.05 -9.18
N VAL A 454 2.82 -17.93 -8.53
CA VAL A 454 1.72 -18.90 -8.68
C VAL A 454 1.18 -18.93 -10.11
N PHE A 455 0.92 -17.75 -10.70
CA PHE A 455 0.36 -17.65 -12.04
C PHE A 455 1.32 -18.21 -13.10
N LEU A 456 2.57 -17.75 -13.12
CA LEU A 456 3.57 -18.20 -14.10
C LEU A 456 3.92 -19.67 -13.90
N GLY A 457 4.11 -20.11 -12.64
CA GLY A 457 4.39 -21.50 -12.31
C GLY A 457 3.27 -22.43 -12.75
N LYS A 458 2.00 -22.08 -12.45
CA LYS A 458 0.83 -22.87 -12.84
C LYS A 458 0.65 -22.93 -14.36
N TRP A 459 0.85 -21.81 -15.07
CA TRP A 459 0.78 -21.78 -16.53
C TRP A 459 1.84 -22.70 -17.14
N LEU A 460 3.09 -22.63 -16.68
CA LEU A 460 4.19 -23.47 -17.18
C LEU A 460 3.94 -24.95 -16.91
N CYS A 461 3.53 -25.32 -15.70
CA CYS A 461 3.23 -26.71 -15.34
C CYS A 461 2.00 -27.25 -16.08
N GLY A 462 1.08 -26.39 -16.51
CA GLY A 462 -0.12 -26.78 -17.24
C GLY A 462 0.07 -26.91 -18.76
N ILE A 463 1.27 -26.68 -19.31
CA ILE A 463 1.53 -26.85 -20.75
C ILE A 463 1.75 -28.36 -21.04
N PRO A 464 0.87 -29.00 -21.81
CA PRO A 464 1.07 -30.40 -22.21
C PRO A 464 2.35 -30.57 -23.05
N ARG A 465 3.05 -31.69 -22.91
CA ARG A 465 4.33 -31.95 -23.63
C ARG A 465 4.19 -31.87 -25.15
N GLU A 466 3.08 -32.29 -25.70
CA GLU A 466 2.81 -32.32 -27.14
C GLU A 466 2.03 -31.08 -27.63
N ALA A 467 1.85 -30.05 -26.77
CA ALA A 467 1.06 -28.88 -27.13
C ALA A 467 1.75 -28.04 -28.20
N ALA A 468 1.05 -27.70 -29.27
CA ALA A 468 1.48 -26.67 -30.20
C ALA A 468 1.52 -25.31 -29.47
N LEU A 469 2.67 -24.67 -29.44
CA LEU A 469 2.87 -23.36 -28.83
C LEU A 469 2.77 -22.26 -29.89
N SER A 470 2.11 -21.17 -29.55
CA SER A 470 2.14 -19.96 -30.36
C SER A 470 3.54 -19.33 -30.38
N ARG A 471 3.82 -18.47 -31.37
CA ARG A 471 5.09 -17.73 -31.44
C ARG A 471 5.34 -16.88 -30.20
N SER A 472 4.31 -16.33 -29.59
CA SER A 472 4.40 -15.52 -28.38
C SER A 472 4.75 -16.37 -27.16
N GLU A 473 4.13 -17.53 -27.01
CA GLU A 473 4.45 -18.48 -25.94
C GLU A 473 5.89 -19.00 -26.03
N HIS A 474 6.37 -19.32 -27.23
CA HIS A 474 7.79 -19.69 -27.43
C HIS A 474 8.75 -18.59 -26.96
N ARG A 475 8.45 -17.32 -27.25
CA ARG A 475 9.27 -16.19 -26.78
C ARG A 475 9.27 -16.06 -25.28
N ILE A 476 8.12 -16.25 -24.62
CA ILE A 476 8.02 -16.21 -23.16
C ILE A 476 8.83 -17.37 -22.55
N LEU A 477 8.67 -18.59 -23.05
CA LEU A 477 9.43 -19.74 -22.59
C LEU A 477 10.96 -19.52 -22.74
N HIS A 478 11.37 -18.98 -23.87
CA HIS A 478 12.78 -18.64 -24.08
C HIS A 478 13.27 -17.60 -23.07
N TRP A 479 12.49 -16.54 -22.82
CA TRP A 479 12.83 -15.52 -21.83
C TRP A 479 12.90 -16.08 -20.41
N VAL A 480 11.93 -16.89 -20.00
CA VAL A 480 11.95 -17.58 -18.70
C VAL A 480 13.21 -18.43 -18.55
N ARG A 481 13.60 -19.20 -19.59
CA ARG A 481 14.85 -19.99 -19.58
C ARG A 481 16.10 -19.12 -19.38
N CYS A 482 16.17 -17.97 -20.07
CA CYS A 482 17.28 -17.04 -19.91
C CYS A 482 17.37 -16.52 -18.46
N ILE A 483 16.22 -16.17 -17.84
CA ILE A 483 16.15 -15.70 -16.46
C ILE A 483 16.59 -16.81 -15.48
N ILE A 484 16.11 -18.05 -15.67
CA ILE A 484 16.50 -19.19 -14.81
C ILE A 484 17.99 -19.47 -14.95
N LYS A 485 18.52 -19.47 -16.19
CA LYS A 485 19.95 -19.65 -16.45
C LYS A 485 20.79 -18.60 -15.71
N GLU A 486 20.39 -17.34 -15.78
CA GLU A 486 21.03 -16.23 -15.06
C GLU A 486 20.97 -16.47 -13.54
N ALA A 487 19.78 -16.81 -13.01
CA ALA A 487 19.61 -17.07 -11.59
C ALA A 487 20.53 -18.19 -11.09
N TYR A 488 20.65 -19.28 -11.82
CA TYR A 488 21.49 -20.43 -11.46
C TYR A 488 22.99 -20.14 -11.59
N SER A 489 23.39 -19.23 -12.47
CA SER A 489 24.80 -18.86 -12.65
C SER A 489 25.35 -17.95 -11.55
N VAL A 490 24.47 -17.21 -10.85
CA VAL A 490 24.88 -16.18 -9.86
C VAL A 490 24.48 -16.52 -8.43
N THR A 491 23.76 -17.61 -8.22
CA THR A 491 23.21 -17.96 -6.92
C THR A 491 23.48 -19.43 -6.62
N ASP A 492 23.96 -19.73 -5.40
CA ASP A 492 24.16 -21.10 -4.93
C ASP A 492 22.79 -21.78 -4.73
N PHE A 493 22.27 -22.39 -5.78
CA PHE A 493 21.15 -23.33 -5.67
C PHE A 493 21.74 -24.71 -5.28
N GLU A 494 21.08 -25.41 -4.35
CA GLU A 494 21.50 -26.72 -3.86
C GLU A 494 21.55 -27.80 -4.96
N GLU A 495 20.88 -27.56 -6.09
CA GLU A 495 20.91 -28.40 -7.28
C GLU A 495 21.72 -27.70 -8.38
N GLU A 496 22.98 -28.07 -8.55
CA GLU A 496 23.78 -27.78 -9.75
C GLU A 496 23.21 -28.58 -10.94
N GLY A 497 22.04 -28.15 -11.44
CA GLY A 497 21.39 -28.78 -12.58
C GLY A 497 21.52 -27.96 -13.85
N GLU A 498 21.55 -28.62 -15.00
CA GLU A 498 21.35 -27.94 -16.29
C GLU A 498 20.02 -27.18 -16.29
N THR A 499 19.99 -26.01 -16.94
CA THR A 499 18.77 -25.22 -17.10
C THR A 499 17.68 -26.09 -17.74
N PRO A 500 16.52 -26.29 -17.10
CA PRO A 500 15.51 -27.19 -17.61
C PRO A 500 14.95 -26.73 -18.97
N TYR A 501 14.57 -27.69 -19.80
CA TYR A 501 13.95 -27.44 -21.11
C TYR A 501 12.43 -27.61 -21.09
N GLU A 502 11.94 -28.58 -20.33
CA GLU A 502 10.53 -28.89 -20.23
C GLU A 502 9.75 -27.80 -19.50
N PRO A 503 8.56 -27.38 -20.01
CA PRO A 503 7.77 -26.33 -19.38
C PRO A 503 7.45 -26.59 -17.91
N GLU A 504 7.12 -27.83 -17.55
CA GLU A 504 6.84 -28.22 -16.17
C GLU A 504 8.06 -28.01 -15.24
N ALA A 505 9.23 -28.40 -15.69
CA ALA A 505 10.47 -28.19 -14.93
C ALA A 505 10.84 -26.71 -14.83
N LEU A 506 10.56 -25.92 -15.88
CA LEU A 506 10.70 -24.45 -15.82
C LEU A 506 9.74 -23.86 -14.78
N GLY A 507 8.50 -24.36 -14.70
CA GLY A 507 7.51 -23.91 -13.72
C GLY A 507 8.00 -24.14 -12.28
N ARG A 508 8.55 -25.32 -12.00
CA ARG A 508 9.15 -25.65 -10.69
C ARG A 508 10.36 -24.75 -10.38
N ALA A 509 11.22 -24.49 -11.36
CA ALA A 509 12.38 -23.60 -11.21
C ALA A 509 11.96 -22.16 -10.90
N VAL A 510 10.95 -21.62 -11.59
CA VAL A 510 10.38 -20.29 -11.29
C VAL A 510 9.87 -20.22 -9.85
N LEU A 511 9.10 -21.22 -9.41
CA LEU A 511 8.60 -21.30 -8.05
C LEU A 511 9.75 -21.39 -7.03
N GLY A 512 10.78 -22.19 -7.31
CA GLY A 512 11.98 -22.32 -6.46
C GLY A 512 12.73 -20.98 -6.28
N ILE A 513 12.89 -20.21 -7.35
CA ILE A 513 13.52 -18.87 -7.29
C ILE A 513 12.69 -17.94 -6.38
N TRP A 514 11.37 -17.94 -6.50
CA TRP A 514 10.53 -17.12 -5.65
C TRP A 514 10.50 -17.59 -4.18
N CYS A 515 10.53 -18.90 -3.91
CA CYS A 515 10.67 -19.41 -2.55
C CYS A 515 11.98 -18.90 -1.90
N ARG A 516 13.10 -18.95 -2.63
CA ARG A 516 14.38 -18.41 -2.14
C ARG A 516 14.29 -16.91 -1.86
N PHE A 517 13.65 -16.15 -2.75
CA PHE A 517 13.43 -14.72 -2.57
C PHE A 517 12.65 -14.42 -1.28
N PHE A 518 11.60 -15.17 -0.97
CA PHE A 518 10.80 -14.95 0.24
C PHE A 518 11.53 -15.36 1.53
N ARG A 519 12.39 -16.39 1.51
CA ARG A 519 13.19 -16.83 2.67
C ARG A 519 14.09 -15.71 3.22
N GLY A 520 14.59 -14.84 2.38
CA GLY A 520 15.47 -13.74 2.77
C GLY A 520 14.79 -12.61 3.54
N ASN A 521 13.45 -12.53 3.53
CA ASN A 521 12.73 -11.51 4.28
C ASN A 521 12.47 -11.95 5.72
N THR A 522 13.01 -11.21 6.67
CA THR A 522 12.84 -11.48 8.10
C THR A 522 12.05 -10.41 8.84
N GLN A 523 11.70 -9.32 8.16
CA GLN A 523 11.06 -8.16 8.80
C GLN A 523 9.55 -8.34 8.96
N TRP A 524 8.87 -8.76 7.90
CA TRP A 524 7.42 -8.86 7.87
C TRP A 524 6.98 -10.32 8.02
N GLU A 525 6.31 -10.64 9.12
CA GLU A 525 5.78 -12.00 9.34
C GLU A 525 4.82 -12.42 8.23
N PHE A 526 4.07 -11.47 7.67
CA PHE A 526 3.24 -11.68 6.49
C PHE A 526 4.05 -12.22 5.30
N VAL A 527 5.16 -11.60 4.98
CA VAL A 527 6.00 -11.99 3.82
C VAL A 527 6.66 -13.35 4.05
N VAL A 528 7.09 -13.62 5.28
CA VAL A 528 7.58 -14.96 5.67
C VAL A 528 6.48 -16.01 5.47
N GLY A 529 5.24 -15.68 5.84
CA GLY A 529 4.07 -16.55 5.64
C GLY A 529 3.79 -16.84 4.17
N LEU A 530 3.91 -15.84 3.28
CA LEU A 530 3.79 -16.03 1.83
C LEU A 530 4.82 -17.05 1.32
N GLY A 531 6.07 -16.90 1.72
CA GLY A 531 7.15 -17.81 1.32
C GLY A 531 6.89 -19.25 1.74
N LYS A 532 6.53 -19.47 3.01
CA LYS A 532 6.19 -20.80 3.53
C LYS A 532 4.97 -21.43 2.84
N GLY A 533 3.94 -20.62 2.54
CA GLY A 533 2.76 -21.07 1.79
C GLY A 533 3.14 -21.50 0.37
N LEU A 534 4.02 -20.75 -0.30
CA LEU A 534 4.50 -21.09 -1.62
C LEU A 534 5.37 -22.36 -1.60
N GLU A 535 6.24 -22.53 -0.59
CA GLU A 535 7.04 -23.75 -0.38
C GLU A 535 6.15 -24.99 -0.24
N GLY A 536 5.14 -24.92 0.64
CA GLY A 536 4.18 -26.03 0.80
C GLY A 536 3.41 -26.34 -0.48
N TYR A 537 3.07 -25.32 -1.29
CA TYR A 537 2.46 -25.52 -2.60
C TYR A 537 3.41 -26.28 -3.57
N VAL A 538 4.67 -25.89 -3.62
CA VAL A 538 5.69 -26.55 -4.47
C VAL A 538 5.93 -28.00 -4.06
N GLU A 539 5.95 -28.27 -2.76
CA GLU A 539 6.07 -29.65 -2.24
C GLU A 539 4.90 -30.54 -2.66
N GLY A 540 3.69 -29.97 -2.72
CA GLY A 540 2.49 -30.67 -3.21
C GLY A 540 2.45 -30.90 -4.71
N LEU A 541 3.33 -30.26 -5.51
CA LEU A 541 3.48 -30.50 -6.95
C LEU A 541 4.48 -31.62 -7.28
N LYS A 542 5.20 -32.14 -6.27
CA LYS A 542 6.09 -33.30 -6.44
C LYS A 542 5.29 -34.60 -6.45
#